data_ab31043a78501465d85d2f1f25f0f2fd
#
_entry.id   ab31043a78501465d85d2f1f25f0f2fd
#
_cell.length_a   1.000
_cell.length_b   1.000
_cell.length_c   1.000
_cell.angle_alpha   90.00
_cell.angle_beta   90.00
_cell.angle_gamma   90.00
#
_symmetry.space_group_name_H-M   'P 1'
#
loop_
_entity.id
_entity.type
_entity.pdbx_description
1 polymer ?
#
loop_
_entity_poly.entity_id
_entity_poly.type
_entity_poly.pdbx_seq_one_letter_code
_entity_poly.pdbx_strand_id
1 'polypeptide(L)'
;MRCVGIGNRDFVEGLSGATWVDVVLEHGGCVTTMAKNKPTLDFELIKTTAKEVALLRTYCIEAKITNITTDSRCPTQGEAILPEEQDQNYVCKHTYVDRGWGNGCGLFGKGSLITCAKFKCLEPIEGKVVQPENLEYTIVITPHSGEEHAVGNDTGKHGKEIKITPQSSITEAELTGYGTVTMECSPRTGLDFNRVVLLTMKKKSWLVHKQWFLDLPLPWTAGADTSEVHWNHKERMVTFKTAHAKKQDVVVLGSQEGAMHSALAGATEIQMSSGNLLFTGHLKCRLRMDKLTLKGVSYVMCTGSFKLEKEVAETQHGTVLVQVKYEGTDAPCKIPFSTEDEKGVTQNGRLITANPIVTEKDSPVNIEAEPPFGESYIVVGAGDKALKINWYKKGSSIGKMFESTYRGAKRMAILGDTAWDFGSLGGVFTSIGKALHQVFGAIYGA
;
A
#
# COMPACT_ATOMS: atom_id res chain seq x y z
N MET A 1 -13.22 -9.86 13.70
CA MET A 1 -12.02 -10.77 13.60
C MET A 1 -11.33 -10.72 12.24
N ARG A 2 -11.04 -9.51 11.82
CA ARG A 2 -10.45 -9.24 10.51
C ARG A 2 -9.04 -9.84 10.33
N CYS A 3 -8.24 -9.81 11.38
CA CYS A 3 -6.85 -10.29 11.33
C CYS A 3 -6.69 -11.81 11.29
N VAL A 4 -7.72 -12.57 11.58
CA VAL A 4 -7.64 -14.03 11.66
C VAL A 4 -7.17 -14.68 10.36
N GLY A 5 -7.64 -14.17 9.21
CA GLY A 5 -7.27 -14.69 7.90
C GLY A 5 -6.00 -14.11 7.30
N ILE A 6 -5.28 -13.25 8.03
CA ILE A 6 -4.11 -12.53 7.52
C ILE A 6 -2.84 -13.16 8.09
N GLY A 7 -1.95 -13.63 7.20
CA GLY A 7 -0.74 -14.35 7.60
C GLY A 7 0.25 -13.52 8.40
N ASN A 8 0.41 -12.22 8.07
CA ASN A 8 1.30 -11.31 8.78
C ASN A 8 0.55 -10.55 9.86
N ARG A 9 0.11 -11.27 10.88
CA ARG A 9 -0.62 -10.74 12.03
C ARG A 9 0.30 -10.59 13.22
N ASP A 10 0.20 -9.46 13.91
CA ASP A 10 0.93 -9.19 15.15
C ASP A 10 -0.05 -8.98 16.30
N PHE A 11 0.31 -9.50 17.46
CA PHE A 11 -0.44 -9.31 18.70
C PHE A 11 0.29 -8.30 19.58
N VAL A 12 -0.42 -7.32 20.08
CA VAL A 12 0.11 -6.30 20.99
C VAL A 12 -0.74 -6.30 22.26
N GLU A 13 -0.11 -6.58 23.39
CA GLU A 13 -0.76 -6.54 24.70
C GLU A 13 -0.47 -5.24 25.41
N GLY A 14 -1.52 -4.56 25.87
CA GLY A 14 -1.40 -3.42 26.76
C GLY A 14 -1.10 -3.87 28.19
N LEU A 15 -0.12 -3.23 28.83
CA LEU A 15 0.15 -3.46 30.24
C LEU A 15 -0.95 -2.85 31.11
N SER A 16 -1.20 -3.45 32.26
CA SER A 16 -2.14 -2.94 33.24
C SER A 16 -1.72 -1.52 33.68
N GLY A 17 -2.64 -0.57 33.57
CA GLY A 17 -2.38 0.83 33.89
C GLY A 17 -1.84 1.69 32.76
N ALA A 18 -1.49 1.12 31.62
CA ALA A 18 -1.13 1.88 30.43
C ALA A 18 -2.38 2.43 29.74
N THR A 19 -2.35 3.72 29.40
CA THR A 19 -3.46 4.38 28.71
C THR A 19 -3.30 4.37 27.20
N TRP A 20 -2.14 4.03 26.71
CA TRP A 20 -1.82 4.03 25.28
C TRP A 20 -0.83 2.91 24.92
N VAL A 21 -0.82 2.54 23.66
CA VAL A 21 0.11 1.57 23.08
C VAL A 21 0.56 2.06 21.70
N ASP A 22 1.83 1.88 21.38
CA ASP A 22 2.37 2.19 20.06
C ASP A 22 2.36 0.96 19.17
N VAL A 23 1.89 1.13 17.95
CA VAL A 23 1.87 0.10 16.92
C VAL A 23 2.40 0.64 15.60
N VAL A 24 2.83 -0.27 14.73
CA VAL A 24 3.22 0.05 13.36
C VAL A 24 2.30 -0.71 12.42
N LEU A 25 1.59 0.03 11.58
CA LEU A 25 0.68 -0.54 10.58
C LEU A 25 1.35 -0.55 9.21
N GLU A 26 1.42 -1.72 8.60
CA GLU A 26 2.03 -1.95 7.29
C GLU A 26 1.00 -2.53 6.32
N HIS A 27 1.20 -2.32 5.03
CA HIS A 27 0.41 -3.01 4.00
C HIS A 27 0.67 -4.52 4.06
N GLY A 28 -0.40 -5.31 4.00
CA GLY A 28 -0.34 -6.76 4.09
C GLY A 28 -0.17 -7.31 5.50
N GLY A 29 -0.03 -6.44 6.50
CA GLY A 29 -0.02 -6.81 7.91
C GLY A 29 -1.34 -6.50 8.60
N CYS A 30 -1.51 -7.03 9.79
CA CYS A 30 -2.68 -6.76 10.63
C CYS A 30 -2.25 -6.81 12.10
N VAL A 31 -2.73 -5.87 12.89
CA VAL A 31 -2.37 -5.78 14.31
C VAL A 31 -3.60 -6.01 15.17
N THR A 32 -3.51 -6.95 16.08
CA THR A 32 -4.54 -7.21 17.09
C THR A 32 -4.07 -6.66 18.44
N THR A 33 -4.81 -5.72 18.98
CA THR A 33 -4.50 -5.12 20.28
C THR A 33 -5.40 -5.69 21.37
N MET A 34 -4.78 -6.01 22.48
CA MET A 34 -5.44 -6.53 23.67
C MET A 34 -5.02 -5.72 24.89
N ALA A 35 -5.96 -5.32 25.69
CA ALA A 35 -5.69 -4.64 26.94
C ALA A 35 -6.68 -5.13 28.01
N LYS A 36 -6.27 -5.07 29.27
CA LYS A 36 -7.13 -5.49 30.39
C LYS A 36 -8.37 -4.62 30.46
N ASN A 37 -9.54 -5.25 30.53
CA ASN A 37 -10.85 -4.60 30.59
C ASN A 37 -11.18 -3.71 29.40
N LYS A 38 -10.56 -3.97 28.26
CA LYS A 38 -10.80 -3.26 27.00
C LYS A 38 -11.13 -4.26 25.89
N PRO A 39 -11.94 -3.86 24.91
CA PRO A 39 -12.23 -4.73 23.78
C PRO A 39 -10.97 -5.03 22.96
N THR A 40 -10.90 -6.22 22.39
CA THR A 40 -9.85 -6.59 21.45
C THR A 40 -10.18 -5.97 20.10
N LEU A 41 -9.22 -5.26 19.52
CA LEU A 41 -9.37 -4.56 18.25
C LEU A 41 -8.37 -5.08 17.23
N ASP A 42 -8.83 -5.21 16.00
CA ASP A 42 -8.00 -5.48 14.84
C ASP A 42 -7.82 -4.21 14.00
N PHE A 43 -6.57 -3.89 13.67
CA PHE A 43 -6.21 -2.75 12.84
C PHE A 43 -5.51 -3.23 11.58
N GLU A 44 -5.99 -2.78 10.44
CA GLU A 44 -5.38 -3.09 9.14
C GLU A 44 -5.26 -1.84 8.29
N LEU A 45 -4.06 -1.59 7.78
CA LEU A 45 -3.83 -0.57 6.77
C LEU A 45 -4.17 -1.17 5.41
N ILE A 46 -5.33 -0.82 4.85
CA ILE A 46 -5.83 -1.43 3.63
C ILE A 46 -5.31 -0.77 2.35
N LYS A 47 -5.09 0.55 2.39
CA LYS A 47 -4.55 1.27 1.22
C LYS A 47 -3.93 2.60 1.61
N THR A 48 -2.98 3.02 0.79
CA THR A 48 -2.40 4.35 0.80
C THR A 48 -2.64 4.95 -0.57
N THR A 49 -3.31 6.08 -0.64
CA THR A 49 -3.62 6.75 -1.90
C THR A 49 -3.00 8.13 -1.94
N ALA A 50 -2.64 8.58 -3.15
CA ALA A 50 -2.20 9.95 -3.37
C ALA A 50 -3.35 10.75 -3.96
N LYS A 51 -3.71 11.84 -3.28
CA LYS A 51 -4.59 12.86 -3.83
C LYS A 51 -3.73 13.90 -4.53
N GLU A 52 -4.23 14.49 -5.60
CA GLU A 52 -3.58 15.61 -6.27
C GLU A 52 -2.11 15.35 -6.63
N VAL A 53 -1.89 14.46 -7.59
CA VAL A 53 -0.58 14.29 -8.20
C VAL A 53 -0.34 15.38 -9.24
N ALA A 54 0.83 16.03 -9.21
CA ALA A 54 1.19 17.07 -10.15
C ALA A 54 1.90 16.45 -11.36
N LEU A 55 1.47 16.83 -12.57
CA LEU A 55 2.14 16.40 -13.79
C LEU A 55 3.51 17.09 -13.90
N LEU A 56 4.56 16.29 -14.05
CA LEU A 56 5.91 16.81 -14.28
C LEU A 56 6.21 16.96 -15.78
N ARG A 57 5.99 15.89 -16.54
CA ARG A 57 6.31 15.82 -17.96
C ARG A 57 5.48 14.76 -18.66
N THR A 58 5.18 14.97 -19.94
CA THR A 58 4.59 13.98 -20.82
C THR A 58 5.56 13.67 -21.94
N TYR A 59 5.92 12.41 -22.13
CA TYR A 59 6.75 11.96 -23.24
C TYR A 59 5.92 11.30 -24.32
N CYS A 60 6.37 11.38 -25.57
CA CYS A 60 5.75 10.66 -26.67
C CYS A 60 6.55 9.39 -26.98
N ILE A 61 5.88 8.22 -26.91
CA ILE A 61 6.49 6.92 -27.22
C ILE A 61 6.12 6.39 -28.59
N GLU A 62 5.09 6.91 -29.21
CA GLU A 62 4.66 6.59 -30.56
C GLU A 62 4.18 7.85 -31.25
N ALA A 63 4.73 8.15 -32.40
CA ALA A 63 4.42 9.35 -33.16
C ALA A 63 4.08 9.03 -34.59
N LYS A 64 3.38 9.95 -35.24
CA LYS A 64 3.01 9.92 -36.64
C LYS A 64 3.42 11.23 -37.29
N ILE A 65 3.93 11.15 -38.51
CA ILE A 65 4.22 12.32 -39.33
C ILE A 65 3.26 12.38 -40.52
N THR A 66 2.81 13.59 -40.86
CA THR A 66 1.92 13.88 -41.99
C THR A 66 2.29 15.19 -42.61
N ASN A 67 1.67 15.52 -43.77
CA ASN A 67 1.84 16.81 -44.44
C ASN A 67 3.31 17.16 -44.66
N ILE A 68 4.07 16.23 -45.24
CA ILE A 68 5.47 16.45 -45.56
C ILE A 68 5.55 17.49 -46.71
N THR A 69 6.25 18.59 -46.44
CA THR A 69 6.46 19.66 -47.39
C THR A 69 7.96 19.91 -47.60
N THR A 70 8.31 20.36 -48.77
CA THR A 70 9.70 20.57 -49.15
C THR A 70 9.82 21.89 -49.95
N ASP A 71 10.89 22.63 -49.73
CA ASP A 71 11.30 23.75 -50.53
C ASP A 71 12.80 23.68 -50.78
N SER A 72 13.22 24.07 -51.97
CA SER A 72 14.64 24.07 -52.35
C SER A 72 15.02 25.34 -53.07
N ARG A 73 16.28 25.69 -52.95
CA ARG A 73 16.91 26.83 -53.65
C ARG A 73 18.08 26.35 -54.48
N CYS A 74 18.32 27.06 -55.58
CA CYS A 74 19.53 26.87 -56.41
C CYS A 74 20.77 27.40 -55.67
N PRO A 75 21.98 26.95 -56.04
CA PRO A 75 23.21 27.54 -55.49
C PRO A 75 23.23 29.07 -55.61
N THR A 76 23.71 29.71 -54.54
CA THR A 76 23.82 31.20 -54.42
C THR A 76 22.49 31.95 -54.22
N GLN A 77 21.38 31.29 -54.14
CA GLN A 77 20.05 31.92 -53.93
C GLN A 77 19.58 31.99 -52.44
N GLY A 78 20.49 31.75 -51.54
CA GLY A 78 20.17 31.78 -50.09
C GLY A 78 19.55 30.49 -49.55
N GLU A 79 18.94 30.55 -48.38
CA GLU A 79 18.34 29.40 -47.70
C GLU A 79 16.90 29.18 -48.16
N ALA A 80 16.52 27.91 -48.34
CA ALA A 80 15.15 27.51 -48.54
C ALA A 80 14.34 27.76 -47.26
N ILE A 81 13.10 28.26 -47.41
CA ILE A 81 12.22 28.64 -46.31
C ILE A 81 10.86 28.04 -46.55
N LEU A 82 10.26 27.51 -45.47
CA LEU A 82 8.86 27.09 -45.43
C LEU A 82 8.14 27.81 -44.27
N PRO A 83 6.89 28.24 -44.48
CA PRO A 83 6.11 28.86 -43.38
C PRO A 83 5.87 27.88 -42.22
N GLU A 84 5.90 26.57 -42.46
CA GLU A 84 5.75 25.51 -41.44
C GLU A 84 6.88 25.52 -40.42
N GLU A 85 8.01 26.14 -40.67
CA GLU A 85 9.08 26.28 -39.67
C GLU A 85 8.64 27.07 -38.44
N GLN A 86 7.67 27.96 -38.60
CA GLN A 86 7.11 28.76 -37.53
C GLN A 86 5.96 28.05 -36.79
N ASP A 87 5.51 26.90 -37.30
CA ASP A 87 4.44 26.12 -36.69
C ASP A 87 5.02 25.15 -35.69
N GLN A 88 4.53 25.25 -34.44
CA GLN A 88 4.98 24.38 -33.35
C GLN A 88 4.69 22.90 -33.58
N ASN A 89 3.76 22.55 -34.47
CA ASN A 89 3.39 21.18 -34.77
C ASN A 89 4.29 20.53 -35.82
N TYR A 90 5.18 21.26 -36.41
CA TYR A 90 6.07 20.76 -37.48
C TYR A 90 7.48 20.55 -36.94
N VAL A 91 8.14 19.53 -37.47
CA VAL A 91 9.57 19.27 -37.31
C VAL A 91 10.24 19.48 -38.67
N CYS A 92 11.26 20.30 -38.73
CA CYS A 92 11.92 20.71 -39.97
C CYS A 92 13.42 20.48 -39.89
N LYS A 93 14.03 20.20 -41.04
CA LYS A 93 15.48 20.10 -41.16
C LYS A 93 15.97 20.78 -42.45
N HIS A 94 16.99 21.61 -42.31
CA HIS A 94 17.72 22.19 -43.42
C HIS A 94 18.89 21.29 -43.81
N THR A 95 19.12 21.14 -45.10
CA THR A 95 20.27 20.44 -45.64
C THR A 95 20.69 21.09 -46.94
N TYR A 96 21.71 20.55 -47.55
CA TYR A 96 22.17 20.98 -48.89
C TYR A 96 22.22 19.77 -49.79
N VAL A 97 21.78 19.97 -51.04
CA VAL A 97 21.76 18.95 -52.08
C VAL A 97 22.51 19.46 -53.33
N ASP A 98 23.04 18.53 -54.12
CA ASP A 98 23.66 18.87 -55.41
C ASP A 98 22.60 19.32 -56.39
N ARG A 99 22.80 20.49 -56.93
CA ARG A 99 21.95 21.13 -57.94
C ARG A 99 22.71 21.41 -59.18
N GLY A 100 22.01 21.41 -60.30
CA GLY A 100 22.58 21.71 -61.61
C GLY A 100 21.49 21.66 -62.68
N TRP A 101 21.87 21.63 -63.95
CA TRP A 101 20.94 21.64 -65.07
C TRP A 101 19.95 20.46 -65.04
N GLY A 102 20.41 19.30 -64.60
CA GLY A 102 19.57 18.10 -64.51
C GLY A 102 18.39 18.21 -63.57
N ASN A 103 18.37 19.17 -62.64
CA ASN A 103 17.30 19.39 -61.67
C ASN A 103 16.81 20.83 -61.57
N GLY A 104 17.02 21.58 -62.66
CA GLY A 104 16.41 22.90 -62.83
C GLY A 104 17.19 24.13 -62.38
N CYS A 105 18.47 23.98 -62.05
CA CYS A 105 19.34 25.07 -61.65
C CYS A 105 20.36 25.38 -62.78
N GLY A 106 20.61 26.67 -63.03
CA GLY A 106 21.60 27.13 -63.99
C GLY A 106 23.05 27.07 -63.55
N LEU A 107 23.29 26.89 -62.25
CA LEU A 107 24.60 26.72 -61.62
C LEU A 107 24.76 25.36 -61.03
N PHE A 108 25.95 24.78 -61.16
CA PHE A 108 26.30 23.53 -60.42
C PHE A 108 26.84 23.89 -59.06
N GLY A 109 26.40 23.16 -58.06
CA GLY A 109 26.84 23.32 -56.69
C GLY A 109 25.78 22.88 -55.67
N LYS A 110 26.02 23.19 -54.38
CA LYS A 110 25.11 22.87 -53.29
C LYS A 110 23.99 23.91 -53.18
N GLY A 111 22.76 23.47 -53.27
CA GLY A 111 21.57 24.29 -53.05
C GLY A 111 20.91 23.93 -51.71
N SER A 112 20.31 24.93 -51.06
CA SER A 112 19.60 24.73 -49.80
C SER A 112 18.32 23.93 -50.02
N LEU A 113 18.03 23.02 -49.10
CA LEU A 113 16.81 22.21 -49.04
C LEU A 113 16.26 22.20 -47.62
N ILE A 114 14.96 22.44 -47.50
CA ILE A 114 14.24 22.29 -46.24
C ILE A 114 13.12 21.28 -46.41
N THR A 115 12.96 20.41 -45.44
CA THR A 115 11.85 19.49 -45.40
C THR A 115 11.18 19.60 -44.03
N CYS A 116 9.86 19.76 -44.04
CA CYS A 116 9.04 19.84 -42.83
C CYS A 116 7.99 18.74 -42.84
N ALA A 117 7.73 18.19 -41.66
CA ALA A 117 6.68 17.21 -41.48
C ALA A 117 5.88 17.57 -40.24
N LYS A 118 4.56 17.39 -40.31
CA LYS A 118 3.68 17.59 -39.16
C LYS A 118 3.83 16.43 -38.20
N PHE A 119 4.21 16.75 -36.97
CA PHE A 119 4.38 15.77 -35.88
C PHE A 119 3.10 15.66 -35.08
N LYS A 120 2.66 14.43 -34.86
CA LYS A 120 1.52 14.12 -33.97
C LYS A 120 1.90 12.97 -33.08
N CYS A 121 1.70 13.14 -31.77
CA CYS A 121 1.89 12.06 -30.82
C CYS A 121 0.63 11.18 -30.78
N LEU A 122 0.82 9.88 -30.95
CA LEU A 122 -0.26 8.89 -30.88
C LEU A 122 -0.39 8.28 -29.48
N GLU A 123 0.72 8.03 -28.81
CA GLU A 123 0.74 7.39 -27.50
C GLU A 123 1.68 8.15 -26.56
N PRO A 124 1.15 8.86 -25.58
CA PRO A 124 1.95 9.54 -24.57
C PRO A 124 2.17 8.67 -23.34
N ILE A 125 3.23 8.95 -22.59
CA ILE A 125 3.44 8.50 -21.23
C ILE A 125 3.53 9.71 -20.31
N GLU A 126 2.97 9.60 -19.12
CA GLU A 126 2.93 10.69 -18.17
C GLU A 126 3.82 10.40 -16.96
N GLY A 127 4.56 11.41 -16.52
CA GLY A 127 5.30 11.38 -15.27
C GLY A 127 4.71 12.37 -14.28
N LYS A 128 4.30 11.89 -13.13
CA LYS A 128 3.66 12.68 -12.08
C LYS A 128 4.50 12.68 -10.82
N VAL A 129 4.52 13.80 -10.13
CA VAL A 129 5.18 13.96 -8.84
C VAL A 129 4.16 13.86 -7.73
N VAL A 130 4.46 13.05 -6.72
CA VAL A 130 3.64 12.89 -5.53
C VAL A 130 4.28 13.65 -4.38
N GLN A 131 3.48 14.38 -3.63
CA GLN A 131 3.94 15.05 -2.41
C GLN A 131 3.46 14.28 -1.18
N PRO A 132 4.31 14.10 -0.15
CA PRO A 132 3.92 13.34 1.05
C PRO A 132 2.68 13.90 1.76
N GLU A 133 2.47 15.21 1.73
CA GLU A 133 1.31 15.85 2.34
C GLU A 133 -0.02 15.53 1.67
N ASN A 134 -0.01 14.99 0.46
CA ASN A 134 -1.19 14.59 -0.30
C ASN A 134 -1.50 13.10 -0.18
N LEU A 135 -0.76 12.36 0.64
CA LEU A 135 -1.02 10.96 0.90
C LEU A 135 -2.15 10.79 1.91
N GLU A 136 -3.04 9.86 1.62
CA GLU A 136 -4.13 9.46 2.49
C GLU A 136 -4.04 7.98 2.79
N TYR A 137 -4.02 7.65 4.08
CA TYR A 137 -3.95 6.29 4.56
C TYR A 137 -5.31 5.86 5.05
N THR A 138 -5.79 4.71 4.58
CA THR A 138 -7.08 4.16 5.00
C THR A 138 -6.85 2.98 5.93
N ILE A 139 -7.41 3.06 7.12
CA ILE A 139 -7.29 2.05 8.17
C ILE A 139 -8.67 1.52 8.50
N VAL A 140 -8.80 0.21 8.62
CA VAL A 140 -10.02 -0.44 9.10
C VAL A 140 -9.77 -0.92 10.53
N ILE A 141 -10.67 -0.53 11.43
CA ILE A 141 -10.67 -0.94 12.83
C ILE A 141 -11.87 -1.84 13.04
N THR A 142 -11.64 -3.07 13.51
CA THR A 142 -12.69 -4.06 13.72
C THR A 142 -12.60 -4.61 15.15
N PRO A 143 -13.61 -4.41 16.00
CA PRO A 143 -13.65 -5.06 17.30
C PRO A 143 -13.98 -6.54 17.17
N HIS A 144 -13.48 -7.37 18.09
CA HIS A 144 -13.86 -8.77 18.21
C HIS A 144 -15.24 -8.84 18.85
N SER A 145 -16.28 -8.73 18.05
CA SER A 145 -17.68 -8.73 18.54
C SER A 145 -18.24 -10.11 18.84
N GLY A 146 -17.60 -11.17 18.36
CA GLY A 146 -18.13 -12.53 18.46
C GLY A 146 -19.22 -12.87 17.46
N GLU A 147 -19.69 -11.93 16.67
CA GLU A 147 -20.72 -12.17 15.64
C GLU A 147 -20.12 -12.91 14.43
N GLU A 148 -20.90 -13.82 13.84
CA GLU A 148 -20.41 -14.68 12.74
C GLU A 148 -19.92 -13.88 11.52
N HIS A 149 -20.65 -12.83 11.14
CA HIS A 149 -20.32 -12.01 9.98
C HIS A 149 -19.12 -11.09 10.19
N ALA A 150 -18.58 -10.99 11.38
CA ALA A 150 -17.39 -10.20 11.70
C ALA A 150 -16.08 -10.98 11.55
N VAL A 151 -16.12 -12.22 11.05
CA VAL A 151 -14.95 -13.06 10.83
C VAL A 151 -14.39 -12.86 9.41
N GLY A 152 -13.09 -12.80 9.29
CA GLY A 152 -12.39 -12.62 8.00
C GLY A 152 -12.24 -11.15 7.59
N ASN A 153 -12.31 -10.89 6.28
CA ASN A 153 -12.07 -9.55 5.72
C ASN A 153 -13.28 -8.60 5.81
N ASP A 154 -14.34 -9.00 6.47
CA ASP A 154 -15.51 -8.16 6.68
C ASP A 154 -15.23 -7.09 7.74
N THR A 155 -15.68 -5.86 7.51
CA THR A 155 -15.64 -4.78 8.49
C THR A 155 -16.58 -5.06 9.67
N GLY A 156 -17.61 -5.86 9.45
CA GLY A 156 -18.62 -6.18 10.45
C GLY A 156 -19.52 -5.01 10.78
N LYS A 157 -20.49 -5.26 11.66
CA LYS A 157 -21.46 -4.25 12.11
C LYS A 157 -20.84 -3.16 12.97
N HIS A 158 -19.79 -3.50 13.72
CA HIS A 158 -19.15 -2.60 14.69
C HIS A 158 -17.83 -2.01 14.21
N GLY A 159 -17.38 -2.41 13.02
CA GLY A 159 -16.14 -1.93 12.44
C GLY A 159 -16.25 -0.51 11.89
N LYS A 160 -15.12 0.15 11.75
CA LYS A 160 -15.03 1.50 11.19
C LYS A 160 -13.82 1.64 10.28
N GLU A 161 -14.04 2.32 9.16
CA GLU A 161 -12.98 2.73 8.26
C GLU A 161 -12.64 4.20 8.51
N ILE A 162 -11.38 4.50 8.74
CA ILE A 162 -10.90 5.87 8.96
C ILE A 162 -9.80 6.22 7.98
N LYS A 163 -9.66 7.52 7.75
CA LYS A 163 -8.64 8.07 6.85
C LYS A 163 -7.71 8.97 7.61
N ILE A 164 -6.41 8.75 7.46
CA ILE A 164 -5.37 9.52 8.11
C ILE A 164 -4.55 10.24 7.05
N THR A 165 -4.40 11.54 7.26
CA THR A 165 -3.58 12.42 6.43
C THR A 165 -2.54 13.11 7.31
N PRO A 166 -1.44 13.64 6.76
CA PRO A 166 -0.47 14.40 7.55
C PRO A 166 -1.07 15.62 8.26
N GLN A 167 -2.13 16.20 7.71
CA GLN A 167 -2.84 17.34 8.32
C GLN A 167 -3.81 16.90 9.44
N SER A 168 -4.32 15.65 9.35
CA SER A 168 -5.25 15.06 10.31
C SER A 168 -4.62 13.84 10.96
N SER A 169 -3.50 14.05 11.66
CA SER A 169 -2.72 12.99 12.29
C SER A 169 -3.41 12.38 13.53
N ILE A 170 -4.28 13.12 14.18
CA ILE A 170 -5.06 12.66 15.34
C ILE A 170 -6.50 12.43 14.88
N THR A 171 -6.98 11.19 15.02
CA THR A 171 -8.33 10.81 14.61
C THR A 171 -9.00 10.00 15.70
N GLU A 172 -10.21 10.36 16.03
CA GLU A 172 -11.06 9.58 16.94
C GLU A 172 -12.00 8.70 16.11
N ALA A 173 -11.97 7.41 16.39
CA ALA A 173 -12.85 6.43 15.76
C ALA A 173 -13.87 5.94 16.78
N GLU A 174 -15.13 6.21 16.56
CA GLU A 174 -16.22 5.71 17.37
C GLU A 174 -16.63 4.32 16.87
N LEU A 175 -16.46 3.31 17.74
CA LEU A 175 -16.86 1.94 17.45
C LEU A 175 -18.22 1.70 18.10
N THR A 176 -19.21 1.34 17.31
CA THR A 176 -20.59 1.14 17.77
C THR A 176 -20.66 0.07 18.88
N GLY A 177 -21.03 0.51 20.09
CA GLY A 177 -21.14 -0.36 21.26
C GLY A 177 -19.85 -0.59 22.03
N TYR A 178 -18.69 -0.10 21.57
CA TYR A 178 -17.39 -0.34 22.19
C TYR A 178 -16.66 0.96 22.61
N GLY A 179 -17.26 2.09 22.40
CA GLY A 179 -16.67 3.38 22.73
C GLY A 179 -15.79 3.94 21.62
N THR A 180 -14.80 4.74 22.00
CA THR A 180 -13.97 5.49 21.06
C THR A 180 -12.50 5.15 21.26
N VAL A 181 -11.79 4.89 20.16
CA VAL A 181 -10.33 4.77 20.14
C VAL A 181 -9.76 6.02 19.48
N THR A 182 -8.74 6.61 20.10
CA THR A 182 -8.02 7.75 19.54
C THR A 182 -6.72 7.26 18.93
N MET A 183 -6.53 7.56 17.66
CA MET A 183 -5.31 7.22 16.93
C MET A 183 -4.52 8.48 16.63
N GLU A 184 -3.27 8.51 17.06
CA GLU A 184 -2.30 9.54 16.71
C GLU A 184 -1.23 8.89 15.86
N CYS A 185 -1.24 9.17 14.55
CA CYS A 185 -0.40 8.48 13.59
C CYS A 185 0.62 9.41 12.94
N SER A 186 1.84 8.90 12.78
CA SER A 186 2.91 9.54 12.01
C SER A 186 3.19 8.68 10.78
N PRO A 187 2.88 9.19 9.59
CA PRO A 187 3.22 8.47 8.36
C PRO A 187 4.74 8.33 8.20
N ARG A 188 5.17 7.12 7.84
CA ARG A 188 6.57 6.81 7.52
C ARG A 188 6.61 6.12 6.17
N THR A 189 7.51 6.57 5.33
CA THR A 189 7.76 5.94 4.04
C THR A 189 9.26 5.97 3.79
N GLY A 190 9.79 4.86 3.26
CA GLY A 190 11.18 4.78 2.85
C GLY A 190 11.45 5.45 1.51
N LEU A 191 10.42 5.97 0.85
CA LEU A 191 10.53 6.63 -0.44
C LEU A 191 10.83 8.12 -0.26
N ASP A 192 11.88 8.60 -0.92
CA ASP A 192 12.13 10.02 -1.07
C ASP A 192 11.35 10.52 -2.29
N PHE A 193 10.20 11.13 -2.05
CA PHE A 193 9.31 11.62 -3.12
C PHE A 193 9.93 12.75 -3.97
N ASN A 194 11.02 13.37 -3.49
CA ASN A 194 11.75 14.36 -4.29
C ASN A 194 12.58 13.72 -5.39
N ARG A 195 12.87 12.43 -5.31
CA ARG A 195 13.73 11.70 -6.23
C ARG A 195 13.00 10.67 -7.08
N VAL A 196 11.70 10.50 -6.89
CA VAL A 196 10.90 9.52 -7.61
C VAL A 196 9.80 10.19 -8.40
N VAL A 197 9.44 9.57 -9.51
CA VAL A 197 8.36 9.99 -10.39
C VAL A 197 7.46 8.79 -10.62
N LEU A 198 6.16 9.03 -10.62
CA LEU A 198 5.17 8.04 -10.99
C LEU A 198 4.96 8.11 -12.49
N LEU A 199 5.45 7.12 -13.21
CA LEU A 199 5.30 6.98 -14.65
C LEU A 199 4.06 6.15 -14.95
N THR A 200 3.17 6.66 -15.79
CA THR A 200 1.95 5.97 -16.23
C THR A 200 1.99 5.72 -17.72
N MET A 201 1.85 4.48 -18.14
CA MET A 201 1.80 4.05 -19.53
C MET A 201 0.68 3.03 -19.71
N LYS A 202 -0.32 3.33 -20.53
CA LYS A 202 -1.48 2.46 -20.80
C LYS A 202 -2.12 1.89 -19.54
N LYS A 203 -2.51 2.75 -18.60
CA LYS A 203 -3.16 2.42 -17.32
C LYS A 203 -2.29 1.65 -16.32
N LYS A 204 -1.04 1.36 -16.63
CA LYS A 204 -0.07 0.79 -15.70
C LYS A 204 0.85 1.89 -15.19
N SER A 205 1.26 1.78 -13.93
CA SER A 205 2.09 2.79 -13.28
C SER A 205 3.30 2.15 -12.62
N TRP A 206 4.42 2.87 -12.67
CA TRP A 206 5.67 2.48 -12.06
C TRP A 206 6.28 3.64 -11.30
N LEU A 207 7.00 3.35 -10.23
CA LEU A 207 7.88 4.33 -9.58
C LEU A 207 9.26 4.24 -10.19
N VAL A 208 9.77 5.35 -10.69
CA VAL A 208 11.08 5.45 -11.35
C VAL A 208 11.87 6.60 -10.74
N HIS A 209 13.19 6.59 -10.92
CA HIS A 209 14.04 7.70 -10.51
C HIS A 209 13.72 8.94 -11.34
N LYS A 210 13.60 10.07 -10.68
CA LYS A 210 13.31 11.35 -11.33
C LYS A 210 14.36 11.71 -12.38
N GLN A 211 15.64 11.51 -12.06
CA GLN A 211 16.72 11.81 -13.01
C GLN A 211 16.65 10.93 -14.25
N TRP A 212 16.41 9.63 -14.07
CA TRP A 212 16.22 8.71 -15.20
C TRP A 212 15.04 9.13 -16.08
N PHE A 213 13.93 9.54 -15.48
CA PHE A 213 12.75 10.00 -16.20
C PHE A 213 13.03 11.29 -16.97
N LEU A 214 13.73 12.25 -16.37
CA LEU A 214 14.07 13.51 -17.03
C LEU A 214 15.09 13.33 -18.17
N ASP A 215 15.88 12.27 -18.15
CA ASP A 215 16.91 11.98 -19.16
C ASP A 215 16.41 11.06 -20.28
N LEU A 216 15.12 10.75 -20.34
CA LEU A 216 14.57 9.91 -21.41
C LEU A 216 14.78 10.56 -22.78
N PRO A 217 15.29 9.79 -23.78
CA PRO A 217 15.58 10.32 -25.11
C PRO A 217 14.32 10.35 -26.01
N LEU A 218 13.28 11.02 -25.57
CA LEU A 218 12.01 11.10 -26.26
C LEU A 218 11.53 12.56 -26.34
N PRO A 219 10.69 12.92 -27.34
CA PRO A 219 10.02 14.20 -27.31
C PRO A 219 9.13 14.37 -26.09
N TRP A 220 9.11 15.54 -25.50
CA TRP A 220 8.33 15.79 -24.29
C TRP A 220 7.61 17.14 -24.33
N THR A 221 6.57 17.23 -23.53
CA THR A 221 5.85 18.47 -23.26
C THR A 221 5.57 18.59 -21.76
N ALA A 222 5.42 19.81 -21.27
CA ALA A 222 5.09 20.07 -19.88
C ALA A 222 3.59 20.00 -19.59
N GLY A 223 2.73 19.95 -20.61
CA GLY A 223 1.27 19.95 -20.46
C GLY A 223 0.64 18.56 -20.51
N ALA A 224 -0.57 18.46 -19.96
CA ALA A 224 -1.37 17.24 -20.03
C ALA A 224 -2.09 17.08 -21.38
N ASP A 225 -2.39 18.18 -22.04
CA ASP A 225 -2.95 18.16 -23.39
C ASP A 225 -1.88 17.78 -24.39
N THR A 226 -2.11 16.69 -25.13
CA THR A 226 -1.17 16.15 -26.11
C THR A 226 -1.56 16.47 -27.55
N SER A 227 -2.70 17.14 -27.76
CA SER A 227 -3.15 17.60 -29.06
C SER A 227 -2.69 19.02 -29.31
N GLU A 228 -2.06 19.26 -30.46
CA GLU A 228 -1.65 20.59 -30.95
C GLU A 228 -0.76 21.39 -29.97
N VAL A 229 0.08 20.71 -29.20
CA VAL A 229 1.05 21.34 -28.31
C VAL A 229 2.46 21.24 -28.87
N HIS A 230 3.34 22.12 -28.41
CA HIS A 230 4.75 22.07 -28.76
C HIS A 230 5.43 20.90 -28.03
N TRP A 231 5.94 19.96 -28.81
CA TRP A 231 6.78 18.87 -28.33
C TRP A 231 8.24 19.29 -28.44
N ASN A 232 8.92 19.32 -27.30
CA ASN A 232 10.36 19.61 -27.31
C ASN A 232 11.13 18.39 -27.82
N HIS A 233 12.15 18.61 -28.60
CA HIS A 233 13.01 17.56 -29.17
C HIS A 233 12.28 16.55 -30.06
N LYS A 234 11.39 17.03 -30.92
CA LYS A 234 10.67 16.21 -31.90
C LYS A 234 11.61 15.39 -32.79
N GLU A 235 12.81 15.90 -33.07
CA GLU A 235 13.84 15.24 -33.86
C GLU A 235 14.30 13.89 -33.26
N ARG A 236 14.03 13.62 -31.98
CA ARG A 236 14.36 12.34 -31.38
C ARG A 236 13.52 11.19 -31.94
N MET A 237 12.33 11.46 -32.44
CA MET A 237 11.42 10.48 -33.03
C MET A 237 11.36 10.55 -34.56
N VAL A 238 11.96 11.56 -35.17
CA VAL A 238 11.90 11.79 -36.61
C VAL A 238 13.31 11.83 -37.16
N THR A 239 13.58 10.97 -38.15
CA THR A 239 14.87 10.90 -38.83
C THR A 239 14.73 11.41 -40.27
N PHE A 240 15.60 12.35 -40.65
CA PHE A 240 15.71 12.84 -42.02
C PHE A 240 16.84 12.10 -42.71
N LYS A 241 16.50 11.30 -43.70
CA LYS A 241 17.50 10.53 -44.46
C LYS A 241 18.17 11.39 -45.53
N THR A 242 19.31 10.91 -46.01
CA THR A 242 20.11 11.58 -47.04
C THR A 242 19.27 12.10 -48.20
N ALA A 243 19.45 13.35 -48.50
CA ALA A 243 18.74 14.05 -49.57
C ALA A 243 19.33 13.72 -50.96
N HIS A 244 18.44 13.55 -51.92
CA HIS A 244 18.77 13.39 -53.33
C HIS A 244 18.01 14.43 -54.13
N ALA A 245 18.74 15.22 -54.90
CA ALA A 245 18.16 16.28 -55.73
C ALA A 245 17.30 17.28 -54.92
N LYS A 246 16.00 17.30 -55.15
CA LYS A 246 15.04 18.16 -54.42
C LYS A 246 14.30 17.44 -53.30
N LYS A 247 14.75 16.28 -52.93
CA LYS A 247 13.95 15.40 -52.07
C LYS A 247 14.75 14.81 -50.90
N GLN A 248 14.18 14.88 -49.75
CA GLN A 248 14.72 14.26 -48.54
C GLN A 248 13.64 13.36 -47.93
N ASP A 249 14.01 12.13 -47.59
CA ASP A 249 13.09 11.19 -46.95
C ASP A 249 13.00 11.46 -45.45
N VAL A 250 11.79 11.42 -44.97
CA VAL A 250 11.48 11.60 -43.53
C VAL A 250 10.86 10.31 -42.99
N VAL A 251 11.43 9.79 -41.94
CA VAL A 251 10.98 8.54 -41.31
C VAL A 251 10.74 8.79 -39.85
N VAL A 252 9.59 8.34 -39.37
CA VAL A 252 9.27 8.34 -37.94
C VAL A 252 9.78 7.07 -37.30
N LEU A 253 10.33 7.19 -36.08
CA LEU A 253 10.74 6.05 -35.27
C LEU A 253 9.50 5.26 -34.86
N GLY A 254 9.59 3.92 -34.85
CA GLY A 254 8.51 3.04 -34.43
C GLY A 254 8.17 3.20 -32.94
N SER A 255 7.13 2.50 -32.51
CA SER A 255 6.68 2.55 -31.12
C SER A 255 7.81 2.18 -30.16
N GLN A 256 7.98 2.99 -29.11
CA GLN A 256 8.97 2.77 -28.06
C GLN A 256 8.39 2.06 -26.83
N GLU A 257 7.15 1.57 -26.91
CA GLU A 257 6.49 0.89 -25.81
C GLU A 257 7.28 -0.33 -25.32
N GLY A 258 7.74 -1.19 -26.24
CA GLY A 258 8.56 -2.34 -25.90
C GLY A 258 9.89 -1.98 -25.23
N ALA A 259 10.55 -0.94 -25.73
CA ALA A 259 11.78 -0.43 -25.12
C ALA A 259 11.54 0.12 -23.71
N MET A 260 10.40 0.81 -23.50
CA MET A 260 10.02 1.31 -22.19
C MET A 260 9.70 0.17 -21.21
N HIS A 261 8.98 -0.85 -21.64
CA HIS A 261 8.74 -2.05 -20.81
C HIS A 261 10.05 -2.74 -20.40
N SER A 262 11.01 -2.84 -21.30
CA SER A 262 12.34 -3.41 -21.00
C SER A 262 13.09 -2.55 -19.99
N ALA A 263 13.05 -1.22 -20.14
CA ALA A 263 13.70 -0.30 -19.21
C ALA A 263 13.03 -0.31 -17.82
N LEU A 264 11.73 -0.61 -17.75
CA LEU A 264 10.96 -0.67 -16.51
C LEU A 264 10.97 -2.05 -15.82
N ALA A 265 11.67 -3.04 -16.37
CA ALA A 265 11.66 -4.42 -15.88
C ALA A 265 12.10 -4.58 -14.42
N GLY A 266 12.94 -3.68 -13.90
CA GLY A 266 13.37 -3.68 -12.50
C GLY A 266 12.65 -2.66 -11.62
N ALA A 267 11.71 -1.91 -12.16
CA ALA A 267 11.02 -0.85 -11.44
C ALA A 267 9.82 -1.40 -10.64
N THR A 268 9.47 -0.72 -9.56
CA THR A 268 8.31 -1.08 -8.73
C THR A 268 7.02 -0.71 -9.43
N GLU A 269 6.21 -1.70 -9.74
CA GLU A 269 4.87 -1.49 -10.31
C GLU A 269 3.88 -1.05 -9.23
N ILE A 270 3.10 -0.01 -9.51
CA ILE A 270 2.07 0.53 -8.62
C ILE A 270 0.71 0.21 -9.20
N GLN A 271 -0.18 -0.35 -8.38
CA GLN A 271 -1.55 -0.64 -8.80
C GLN A 271 -2.43 0.60 -8.70
N MET A 272 -3.23 0.83 -9.75
CA MET A 272 -4.29 1.83 -9.71
C MET A 272 -5.62 1.16 -9.34
N SER A 273 -6.27 1.64 -8.27
CA SER A 273 -7.61 1.22 -7.88
C SER A 273 -8.55 2.42 -7.91
N SER A 274 -9.62 2.34 -8.70
CA SER A 274 -10.67 3.39 -8.78
C SER A 274 -10.14 4.80 -9.05
N GLY A 275 -9.08 4.93 -9.87
CA GLY A 275 -8.44 6.20 -10.18
C GLY A 275 -7.47 6.71 -9.11
N ASN A 276 -7.32 5.99 -8.00
CA ASN A 276 -6.37 6.28 -6.94
C ASN A 276 -5.14 5.39 -7.08
N LEU A 277 -3.99 5.92 -6.68
CA LEU A 277 -2.71 5.21 -6.72
C LEU A 277 -2.42 4.59 -5.36
N LEU A 278 -2.03 3.32 -5.36
CA LEU A 278 -1.65 2.61 -4.15
C LEU A 278 -0.13 2.67 -3.97
N PHE A 279 0.31 3.16 -2.82
CA PHE A 279 1.72 3.22 -2.46
C PHE A 279 2.01 2.27 -1.31
N THR A 280 3.23 1.78 -1.26
CA THR A 280 3.76 1.07 -0.11
C THR A 280 4.23 2.07 0.93
N GLY A 281 3.95 1.79 2.19
CA GLY A 281 4.36 2.64 3.30
C GLY A 281 3.89 2.04 4.60
N HIS A 282 4.21 2.69 5.70
CA HIS A 282 3.75 2.27 7.01
C HIS A 282 3.40 3.48 7.86
N LEU A 283 2.57 3.24 8.89
CA LEU A 283 2.16 4.22 9.87
C LEU A 283 2.65 3.80 11.25
N LYS A 284 3.32 4.70 11.95
CA LYS A 284 3.54 4.57 13.38
C LYS A 284 2.37 5.24 14.09
N CYS A 285 1.58 4.48 14.83
CA CYS A 285 0.38 4.98 15.49
C CYS A 285 0.46 4.78 16.99
N ARG A 286 0.02 5.78 17.73
CA ARG A 286 -0.23 5.69 19.17
C ARG A 286 -1.72 5.56 19.38
N LEU A 287 -2.13 4.45 19.97
CA LEU A 287 -3.53 4.13 20.21
C LEU A 287 -3.87 4.44 21.66
N ARG A 288 -4.82 5.33 21.89
CA ARG A 288 -5.35 5.62 23.23
C ARG A 288 -6.64 4.87 23.43
N MET A 289 -6.69 4.08 24.50
CA MET A 289 -7.78 3.14 24.78
C MET A 289 -8.63 3.56 25.98
N ASP A 290 -8.39 4.71 26.56
CA ASP A 290 -9.05 5.19 27.77
C ASP A 290 -10.57 5.37 27.60
N LYS A 291 -11.03 5.68 26.41
CA LYS A 291 -12.44 5.87 26.07
C LYS A 291 -13.12 4.60 25.52
N LEU A 292 -12.41 3.49 25.43
CA LEU A 292 -12.98 2.20 25.02
C LEU A 292 -13.69 1.54 26.19
N THR A 293 -14.82 0.90 25.88
CA THR A 293 -15.64 0.17 26.86
C THR A 293 -15.96 -1.23 26.37
N LEU A 294 -15.93 -2.19 27.26
CA LEU A 294 -16.38 -3.55 26.98
C LEU A 294 -17.90 -3.61 26.95
N LYS A 295 -18.43 -4.35 26.00
CA LYS A 295 -19.86 -4.64 25.93
C LYS A 295 -20.20 -5.78 26.90
N GLY A 296 -21.26 -5.60 27.65
CA GLY A 296 -21.78 -6.65 28.54
C GLY A 296 -21.02 -6.85 29.83
N VAL A 297 -20.30 -5.86 30.35
CA VAL A 297 -19.56 -5.95 31.61
C VAL A 297 -20.51 -6.24 32.79
N SER A 298 -21.72 -5.70 32.74
CA SER A 298 -22.73 -5.89 33.79
C SER A 298 -23.52 -7.18 33.67
N TYR A 299 -23.35 -7.96 32.62
CA TYR A 299 -24.08 -9.20 32.45
C TYR A 299 -23.63 -10.27 33.47
N VAL A 300 -24.57 -11.13 33.85
CA VAL A 300 -24.26 -12.30 34.66
C VAL A 300 -23.58 -13.39 33.85
N MET A 301 -22.90 -14.31 34.50
CA MET A 301 -22.31 -15.46 33.80
C MET A 301 -23.41 -16.41 33.32
N CYS A 302 -23.26 -16.94 32.11
CA CYS A 302 -24.19 -17.94 31.58
C CYS A 302 -24.18 -19.22 32.42
N THR A 303 -25.35 -19.69 32.79
CA THR A 303 -25.53 -20.92 33.62
C THR A 303 -25.93 -22.13 32.78
N GLY A 304 -26.40 -21.92 31.56
CA GLY A 304 -26.80 -22.98 30.66
C GLY A 304 -25.66 -23.65 29.94
N SER A 305 -25.99 -24.63 29.10
CA SER A 305 -25.01 -25.36 28.28
C SER A 305 -24.76 -24.70 26.93
N PHE A 306 -23.59 -24.99 26.38
CA PHE A 306 -23.18 -24.54 25.04
C PHE A 306 -23.05 -25.75 24.12
N LYS A 307 -23.38 -25.55 22.88
CA LYS A 307 -23.23 -26.54 21.80
C LYS A 307 -22.20 -26.03 20.78
N LEU A 308 -21.28 -26.89 20.38
CA LEU A 308 -20.34 -26.57 19.32
C LEU A 308 -21.07 -26.54 17.96
N GLU A 309 -21.01 -25.41 17.30
CA GLU A 309 -21.70 -25.19 16.04
C GLU A 309 -20.89 -25.67 14.84
N LYS A 310 -19.58 -25.45 14.90
CA LYS A 310 -18.61 -25.88 13.89
C LYS A 310 -17.43 -26.53 14.56
N GLU A 311 -16.74 -27.40 13.84
CA GLU A 311 -15.46 -27.94 14.29
C GLU A 311 -14.47 -26.83 14.62
N VAL A 312 -13.72 -27.00 15.71
CA VAL A 312 -12.71 -26.02 16.14
C VAL A 312 -11.64 -25.90 15.07
N ALA A 313 -11.41 -24.68 14.58
CA ALA A 313 -10.43 -24.39 13.55
C ALA A 313 -9.17 -23.78 14.15
N GLU A 314 -8.02 -24.32 13.79
CA GLU A 314 -6.72 -23.72 14.12
C GLU A 314 -6.36 -22.64 13.11
N THR A 315 -5.90 -21.49 13.60
CA THR A 315 -5.41 -20.40 12.75
C THR A 315 -3.90 -20.54 12.51
N GLN A 316 -3.37 -19.78 11.57
CA GLN A 316 -1.92 -19.73 11.29
C GLN A 316 -1.10 -19.18 12.47
N HIS A 317 -1.75 -18.58 13.45
CA HIS A 317 -1.10 -17.81 14.53
C HIS A 317 -1.00 -18.60 15.85
N GLY A 318 -1.34 -19.88 15.82
CA GLY A 318 -1.36 -20.70 17.02
C GLY A 318 -2.60 -20.49 17.91
N THR A 319 -3.59 -19.76 17.42
CA THR A 319 -4.87 -19.57 18.05
C THR A 319 -5.93 -20.51 17.49
N VAL A 320 -7.04 -20.67 18.18
CA VAL A 320 -8.18 -21.46 17.72
C VAL A 320 -9.42 -20.59 17.66
N LEU A 321 -10.28 -20.88 16.69
CA LEU A 321 -11.62 -20.29 16.59
C LEU A 321 -12.64 -21.30 17.04
N VAL A 322 -13.39 -20.93 18.06
CA VAL A 322 -14.48 -21.77 18.62
C VAL A 322 -15.80 -21.06 18.33
N GLN A 323 -16.68 -21.71 17.59
CA GLN A 323 -18.03 -21.21 17.34
C GLN A 323 -19.03 -22.04 18.12
N VAL A 324 -19.75 -21.38 19.02
CA VAL A 324 -20.71 -22.04 19.91
C VAL A 324 -22.08 -21.39 19.83
N LYS A 325 -23.13 -22.18 20.13
CA LYS A 325 -24.49 -21.71 20.37
C LYS A 325 -24.86 -21.93 21.84
N TYR A 326 -25.56 -20.96 22.39
CA TYR A 326 -26.06 -21.05 23.76
C TYR A 326 -27.47 -21.68 23.80
N GLU A 327 -27.66 -22.69 24.60
CA GLU A 327 -28.92 -23.40 24.77
C GLU A 327 -29.72 -22.93 26.00
N GLY A 328 -29.15 -22.07 26.84
CA GLY A 328 -29.81 -21.55 28.03
C GLY A 328 -30.82 -20.44 27.73
N THR A 329 -31.58 -20.07 28.77
CA THR A 329 -32.67 -19.08 28.69
C THR A 329 -32.34 -17.75 29.35
N ASP A 330 -31.15 -17.61 29.94
CA ASP A 330 -30.71 -16.44 30.70
C ASP A 330 -29.90 -15.42 29.86
N ALA A 331 -29.93 -15.53 28.54
CA ALA A 331 -29.32 -14.53 27.65
C ALA A 331 -30.04 -13.17 27.81
N PRO A 332 -29.29 -12.02 27.73
CA PRO A 332 -27.87 -11.92 27.54
C PRO A 332 -26.99 -12.26 28.74
N CYS A 333 -25.86 -12.88 28.51
CA CYS A 333 -24.96 -13.31 29.60
C CYS A 333 -23.50 -13.39 29.09
N LYS A 334 -22.56 -13.46 30.03
CA LYS A 334 -21.14 -13.66 29.75
C LYS A 334 -20.83 -15.15 29.59
N ILE A 335 -20.01 -15.47 28.61
CA ILE A 335 -19.58 -16.85 28.36
C ILE A 335 -18.39 -17.17 29.28
N PRO A 336 -18.50 -18.16 30.17
CA PRO A 336 -17.35 -18.69 30.89
C PRO A 336 -16.44 -19.43 29.92
N PHE A 337 -15.18 -19.02 29.81
CA PHE A 337 -14.21 -19.64 28.93
C PHE A 337 -12.90 -19.85 29.66
N SER A 338 -12.38 -21.06 29.59
CA SER A 338 -11.09 -21.40 30.19
C SER A 338 -10.40 -22.52 29.43
N THR A 339 -9.12 -22.70 29.70
CA THR A 339 -8.33 -23.81 29.21
C THR A 339 -7.85 -24.62 30.43
N GLU A 340 -8.02 -25.94 30.39
CA GLU A 340 -7.68 -26.84 31.51
C GLU A 340 -6.75 -27.96 31.04
N ASP A 341 -5.96 -28.53 31.96
CA ASP A 341 -5.24 -29.78 31.71
C ASP A 341 -6.15 -31.00 31.92
N GLU A 342 -5.60 -32.20 31.71
CA GLU A 342 -6.33 -33.45 31.92
C GLU A 342 -6.81 -33.64 33.37
N LYS A 343 -6.19 -32.95 34.32
CA LYS A 343 -6.53 -32.99 35.76
C LYS A 343 -7.52 -31.91 36.18
N GLY A 344 -7.99 -31.08 35.24
CA GLY A 344 -8.92 -30.00 35.53
C GLY A 344 -8.29 -28.73 36.10
N VAL A 345 -6.96 -28.62 36.06
CA VAL A 345 -6.23 -27.44 36.52
C VAL A 345 -6.13 -26.43 35.36
N THR A 346 -6.49 -25.19 35.65
CA THR A 346 -6.42 -24.11 34.65
C THR A 346 -5.00 -23.93 34.15
N GLN A 347 -4.82 -23.96 32.84
CA GLN A 347 -3.53 -23.85 32.16
C GLN A 347 -3.28 -22.42 31.64
N ASN A 348 -2.02 -22.16 31.28
CA ASN A 348 -1.54 -20.85 30.74
C ASN A 348 -1.97 -20.59 29.30
N GLY A 349 -3.25 -20.73 28.99
CA GLY A 349 -3.83 -20.23 27.76
C GLY A 349 -4.27 -18.78 27.93
N ARG A 350 -4.49 -18.10 26.82
CA ARG A 350 -5.06 -16.75 26.85
C ARG A 350 -6.29 -16.64 25.96
N LEU A 351 -7.23 -15.81 26.39
CA LEU A 351 -8.42 -15.50 25.63
C LEU A 351 -8.14 -14.26 24.79
N ILE A 352 -8.21 -14.39 23.49
CA ILE A 352 -7.99 -13.25 22.55
C ILE A 352 -9.25 -12.38 22.50
N THR A 353 -10.43 -12.99 22.31
CA THR A 353 -11.70 -12.26 22.33
C THR A 353 -12.02 -11.82 23.74
N ALA A 354 -11.95 -10.53 24.02
CA ALA A 354 -12.22 -9.99 25.36
C ALA A 354 -13.70 -10.10 25.70
N ASN A 355 -13.99 -10.62 26.89
CA ASN A 355 -15.34 -10.72 27.47
C ASN A 355 -16.39 -11.25 26.46
N PRO A 356 -16.28 -12.51 26.01
CA PRO A 356 -17.27 -13.06 25.08
C PRO A 356 -18.64 -13.11 25.73
N ILE A 357 -19.67 -12.69 25.01
CA ILE A 357 -21.04 -12.59 25.49
C ILE A 357 -22.03 -13.29 24.56
N VAL A 358 -23.12 -13.78 25.11
CA VAL A 358 -24.28 -14.18 24.33
C VAL A 358 -25.31 -13.07 24.40
N THR A 359 -25.67 -12.52 23.25
CA THR A 359 -26.68 -11.44 23.15
C THR A 359 -28.09 -12.00 23.01
N GLU A 360 -28.22 -13.07 22.24
CA GLU A 360 -29.50 -13.74 21.95
C GLU A 360 -29.32 -15.26 21.98
N LYS A 361 -30.38 -15.96 22.42
CA LYS A 361 -30.41 -17.43 22.37
C LYS A 361 -30.29 -17.91 20.91
N ASP A 362 -29.55 -18.99 20.70
CA ASP A 362 -29.33 -19.65 19.39
C ASP A 362 -28.56 -18.82 18.35
N SER A 363 -28.01 -17.68 18.72
CA SER A 363 -27.09 -16.94 17.86
C SER A 363 -25.68 -17.48 17.99
N PRO A 364 -24.98 -17.79 16.87
CA PRO A 364 -23.60 -18.26 16.94
C PRO A 364 -22.66 -17.20 17.53
N VAL A 365 -21.76 -17.63 18.38
CA VAL A 365 -20.73 -16.76 18.96
C VAL A 365 -19.35 -17.32 18.61
N ASN A 366 -18.51 -16.48 18.02
CA ASN A 366 -17.14 -16.82 17.68
C ASN A 366 -16.19 -16.34 18.76
N ILE A 367 -15.36 -17.23 19.27
CA ILE A 367 -14.38 -16.94 20.30
C ILE A 367 -13.00 -17.33 19.76
N GLU A 368 -12.06 -16.41 19.81
CA GLU A 368 -10.67 -16.70 19.51
C GLU A 368 -9.89 -16.84 20.82
N ALA A 369 -9.15 -17.92 20.94
CA ALA A 369 -8.33 -18.19 22.11
C ALA A 369 -7.00 -18.83 21.71
N GLU A 370 -5.97 -18.59 22.52
CA GLU A 370 -4.68 -19.26 22.38
C GLU A 370 -4.56 -20.33 23.45
N PRO A 371 -4.69 -21.62 23.10
CA PRO A 371 -4.50 -22.70 24.05
C PRO A 371 -3.01 -22.87 24.38
N PRO A 372 -2.68 -23.49 25.52
CA PRO A 372 -1.29 -23.82 25.84
C PRO A 372 -0.76 -24.90 24.89
N PHE A 373 0.55 -24.99 24.79
CA PHE A 373 1.19 -26.05 24.00
C PHE A 373 0.93 -27.43 24.60
N GLY A 374 0.76 -28.44 23.75
CA GLY A 374 0.45 -29.79 24.13
C GLY A 374 -1.04 -30.05 24.24
N GLU A 375 -1.42 -31.13 24.98
CA GLU A 375 -2.81 -31.50 25.18
C GLU A 375 -3.47 -30.61 26.23
N SER A 376 -4.66 -30.14 25.91
CA SER A 376 -5.48 -29.34 26.80
C SER A 376 -6.95 -29.50 26.49
N TYR A 377 -7.80 -29.09 27.40
CA TYR A 377 -9.24 -28.97 27.15
C TYR A 377 -9.63 -27.51 27.08
N ILE A 378 -10.33 -27.17 26.00
CA ILE A 378 -10.99 -25.88 25.87
C ILE A 378 -12.36 -26.01 26.51
N VAL A 379 -12.60 -25.25 27.55
CA VAL A 379 -13.84 -25.36 28.36
C VAL A 379 -14.69 -24.13 28.12
N VAL A 380 -15.90 -24.34 27.60
CA VAL A 380 -16.90 -23.29 27.38
C VAL A 380 -18.11 -23.59 28.24
N GLY A 381 -18.42 -22.70 29.15
CA GLY A 381 -19.48 -22.89 30.14
C GLY A 381 -18.94 -23.14 31.54
N ALA A 382 -19.84 -23.35 32.47
CA ALA A 382 -19.52 -23.57 33.90
C ALA A 382 -20.07 -24.88 34.45
N GLY A 383 -19.33 -25.46 35.38
CA GLY A 383 -19.76 -26.66 36.12
C GLY A 383 -19.80 -27.91 35.24
N ASP A 384 -20.67 -28.86 35.62
CA ASP A 384 -20.79 -30.15 34.96
C ASP A 384 -21.39 -30.07 33.53
N LYS A 385 -22.05 -28.98 33.24
CA LYS A 385 -22.67 -28.73 31.92
C LYS A 385 -21.70 -28.07 30.91
N ALA A 386 -20.45 -27.83 31.31
CA ALA A 386 -19.48 -27.17 30.43
C ALA A 386 -19.13 -28.05 29.22
N LEU A 387 -19.05 -27.43 28.09
CA LEU A 387 -18.55 -28.04 26.85
C LEU A 387 -17.03 -28.16 26.97
N LYS A 388 -16.50 -29.36 26.95
CA LYS A 388 -15.06 -29.63 26.99
C LYS A 388 -14.60 -30.13 25.63
N ILE A 389 -13.66 -29.44 25.04
CA ILE A 389 -13.11 -29.77 23.73
C ILE A 389 -11.64 -30.15 23.92
N ASN A 390 -11.29 -31.39 23.55
CA ASN A 390 -9.90 -31.83 23.61
C ASN A 390 -9.13 -31.21 22.44
N TRP A 391 -8.02 -30.56 22.76
CA TRP A 391 -7.20 -29.88 21.76
C TRP A 391 -5.72 -30.13 22.02
N TYR A 392 -4.99 -30.45 20.92
CA TYR A 392 -3.56 -30.61 20.95
C TYR A 392 -2.91 -29.49 20.12
N LYS A 393 -2.11 -28.65 20.76
CA LYS A 393 -1.35 -27.58 20.09
C LYS A 393 0.08 -28.05 19.84
N LYS A 394 0.48 -28.05 18.57
CA LYS A 394 1.84 -28.38 18.15
C LYS A 394 2.81 -27.27 18.49
N GLY A 395 4.07 -27.61 18.77
CA GLY A 395 5.13 -26.67 19.02
C GLY A 395 5.54 -26.57 20.48
N SER A 396 6.34 -25.57 20.80
CA SER A 396 6.85 -25.33 22.14
C SER A 396 7.01 -23.83 22.40
N SER A 397 7.10 -23.47 23.69
CA SER A 397 7.36 -22.08 24.10
C SER A 397 8.70 -21.56 23.55
N ILE A 398 9.70 -22.43 23.41
CA ILE A 398 11.01 -22.09 22.83
C ILE A 398 10.86 -21.77 21.34
N GLY A 399 10.14 -22.59 20.59
CA GLY A 399 9.84 -22.34 19.17
C GLY A 399 9.09 -21.03 18.95
N LYS A 400 8.15 -20.70 19.81
CA LYS A 400 7.43 -19.43 19.78
C LYS A 400 8.36 -18.24 20.03
N MET A 401 9.31 -18.36 20.97
CA MET A 401 10.32 -17.33 21.22
C MET A 401 11.23 -17.10 20.02
N PHE A 402 11.68 -18.16 19.35
CA PHE A 402 12.47 -18.05 18.13
C PHE A 402 11.70 -17.36 17.01
N GLU A 403 10.44 -17.70 16.82
CA GLU A 403 9.58 -17.06 15.82
C GLU A 403 9.41 -15.56 16.12
N SER A 404 9.15 -15.20 17.37
CA SER A 404 9.02 -13.80 17.79
C SER A 404 10.33 -13.01 17.56
N THR A 405 11.48 -13.62 17.86
CA THR A 405 12.79 -13.01 17.61
C THR A 405 13.02 -12.82 16.12
N TYR A 406 12.71 -13.82 15.30
CA TYR A 406 12.83 -13.74 13.85
C TYR A 406 11.94 -12.65 13.26
N ARG A 407 10.70 -12.57 13.69
CA ARG A 407 9.75 -11.52 13.24
C ARG A 407 10.21 -10.14 13.66
N GLY A 408 10.74 -9.99 14.86
CA GLY A 408 11.32 -8.74 15.35
C GLY A 408 12.53 -8.31 14.52
N ALA A 409 13.44 -9.23 14.21
CA ALA A 409 14.60 -8.96 13.38
C ALA A 409 14.20 -8.58 11.94
N LYS A 410 13.23 -9.26 11.37
CA LYS A 410 12.69 -8.96 10.03
C LYS A 410 12.03 -7.57 10.00
N ARG A 411 11.27 -7.22 11.03
CA ARG A 411 10.66 -5.90 11.17
C ARG A 411 11.73 -4.81 11.26
N MET A 412 12.78 -5.04 12.04
CA MET A 412 13.93 -4.13 12.17
C MET A 412 14.63 -3.90 10.83
N ALA A 413 14.80 -4.96 10.04
CA ALA A 413 15.43 -4.88 8.72
C ALA A 413 14.58 -4.06 7.73
N ILE A 414 13.24 -4.13 7.80
CA ILE A 414 12.32 -3.44 6.90
C ILE A 414 12.03 -2.01 7.35
N LEU A 415 11.78 -1.80 8.65
CA LEU A 415 11.30 -0.55 9.21
C LEU A 415 12.38 0.30 9.88
N GLY A 416 13.58 -0.26 10.08
CA GLY A 416 14.67 0.43 10.77
C GLY A 416 14.28 0.80 12.20
N ASP A 417 14.60 2.02 12.62
CA ASP A 417 14.34 2.51 13.99
C ASP A 417 12.85 2.52 14.37
N THR A 418 11.95 2.58 13.41
CA THR A 418 10.50 2.57 13.66
C THR A 418 10.05 1.24 14.28
N ALA A 419 10.78 0.15 14.04
CA ALA A 419 10.47 -1.16 14.62
C ALA A 419 10.51 -1.18 16.15
N TRP A 420 11.32 -0.33 16.77
CA TRP A 420 11.42 -0.19 18.22
C TRP A 420 10.14 0.38 18.85
N ASP A 421 9.36 1.10 18.06
CA ASP A 421 8.13 1.74 18.53
C ASP A 421 6.95 0.77 18.55
N PHE A 422 7.11 -0.42 17.96
CA PHE A 422 6.06 -1.43 17.92
C PHE A 422 5.89 -2.10 19.29
N GLY A 423 4.68 -2.00 19.83
CA GLY A 423 4.35 -2.57 21.12
C GLY A 423 4.90 -1.78 22.32
N SER A 424 5.47 -0.60 22.09
CA SER A 424 5.98 0.26 23.15
C SER A 424 4.86 0.85 23.99
N LEU A 425 4.95 0.68 25.30
CA LEU A 425 3.94 1.12 26.28
C LEU A 425 4.44 2.30 27.13
N GLY A 426 5.15 3.24 26.51
CA GLY A 426 5.73 4.37 27.25
C GLY A 426 6.86 3.98 28.20
N GLY A 427 7.41 2.78 28.04
CA GLY A 427 8.44 2.26 28.92
C GLY A 427 9.81 2.89 28.70
N VAL A 428 10.47 3.29 29.79
CA VAL A 428 11.83 3.83 29.80
C VAL A 428 12.82 2.85 29.15
N PHE A 429 12.62 1.55 29.34
CA PHE A 429 13.50 0.50 28.81
C PHE A 429 13.55 0.46 27.29
N THR A 430 12.39 0.63 26.61
CA THR A 430 12.34 0.66 25.14
C THR A 430 13.10 1.88 24.60
N SER A 431 12.95 3.04 25.24
CA SER A 431 13.66 4.26 24.87
C SER A 431 15.17 4.12 25.03
N ILE A 432 15.64 3.47 26.12
CA ILE A 432 17.05 3.18 26.35
C ILE A 432 17.60 2.25 25.28
N GLY A 433 16.89 1.17 24.97
CA GLY A 433 17.27 0.21 23.90
C GLY A 433 17.41 0.88 22.55
N LYS A 434 16.47 1.74 22.19
CA LYS A 434 16.50 2.54 20.96
C LYS A 434 17.70 3.48 20.91
N ALA A 435 17.96 4.19 21.99
CA ALA A 435 19.10 5.10 22.09
C ALA A 435 20.44 4.36 21.95
N LEU A 436 20.61 3.22 22.60
CA LEU A 436 21.78 2.37 22.48
C LEU A 436 21.98 1.86 21.05
N HIS A 437 20.91 1.42 20.41
CA HIS A 437 20.94 0.96 19.02
C HIS A 437 21.42 2.08 18.08
N GLN A 438 20.94 3.30 18.25
CA GLN A 438 21.36 4.46 17.46
C GLN A 438 22.84 4.79 17.69
N VAL A 439 23.31 4.74 18.93
CA VAL A 439 24.71 4.96 19.26
C VAL A 439 25.62 3.92 18.64
N PHE A 440 25.30 2.62 18.76
CA PHE A 440 26.06 1.54 18.16
C PHE A 440 26.00 1.59 16.63
N GLY A 441 24.87 1.93 16.05
CA GLY A 441 24.74 2.13 14.60
C GLY A 441 25.65 3.25 14.08
N ALA A 442 25.78 4.34 14.81
CA ALA A 442 26.69 5.44 14.47
C ALA A 442 28.17 5.02 14.56
N ILE A 443 28.53 4.15 15.52
CA ILE A 443 29.90 3.68 15.74
C ILE A 443 30.29 2.63 14.67
N TYR A 444 29.42 1.64 14.40
CA TYR A 444 29.73 0.51 13.51
C TYR A 444 29.25 0.71 12.06
N GLY A 445 28.39 1.69 11.81
CA GLY A 445 27.90 2.04 10.47
C GLY A 445 28.73 3.10 9.73
N ALA A 446 29.81 3.57 10.36
CA ALA A 446 30.69 4.57 9.76
C ALA A 446 31.79 3.93 8.90
#